data_b8a92e27a16a55d0e6732fa3af853024
#
_entry.id   b8a92e27a16a55d0e6732fa3af853024
#
_cell.length_a   1.000
_cell.length_b   1.000
_cell.length_c   1.000
_cell.angle_alpha   90.00
_cell.angle_beta   90.00
_cell.angle_gamma   90.00
#
_symmetry.space_group_name_H-M   'P 1'
#
loop_
_entity.id
_entity.type
_entity.pdbx_description
1 polymer ?
#
loop_
_entity_poly.entity_id
_entity_poly.type
_entity_poly.pdbx_seq_one_letter_code
_entity_poly.pdbx_strand_id
1 'polypeptide(L)'
;MSAKVSKRRAGGIAKRAATSLAMLLGLLLLSTTFAPELLAWPHKVQRGNTVVYAERPIPAQIDLVLARADRLLAQSPLDDRTLKRRIFLSDGGWRWRVAALTSAGAFGLRRPFRDAILFNRSDVSADRVTNGREVGGVRTLSGTIAHELTHILVARRLGEIQARLLPTWKQEGYADHVAQESSLSRAQYRALKASGADHPALPYYEGRLRVAEALERNGGNVEAMLRE
;
A
#
# COMPACT_ATOMS: atom_id res chain seq x y z
N MET A 1 34.12 -33.01 35.79
CA MET A 1 34.15 -31.57 35.47
C MET A 1 34.07 -31.28 33.96
N SER A 2 34.54 -32.13 33.08
CA SER A 2 34.62 -31.91 31.60
C SER A 2 33.26 -31.75 30.88
N ALA A 3 32.23 -32.57 31.19
CA ALA A 3 30.93 -32.56 30.49
C ALA A 3 30.11 -31.26 30.70
N LYS A 4 30.25 -30.58 31.83
CA LYS A 4 29.52 -29.35 32.17
C LYS A 4 30.07 -28.12 31.41
N VAL A 5 31.38 -28.13 31.10
CA VAL A 5 32.06 -27.08 30.31
C VAL A 5 31.68 -27.21 28.83
N SER A 6 31.62 -28.44 28.30
CA SER A 6 31.21 -28.72 26.92
C SER A 6 29.76 -28.23 26.64
N LYS A 7 28.81 -28.56 27.52
CA LYS A 7 27.40 -28.09 27.38
C LYS A 7 27.25 -26.54 27.42
N ARG A 8 28.05 -25.86 28.25
CA ARG A 8 28.03 -24.38 28.29
C ARG A 8 28.60 -23.77 27.01
N ARG A 9 29.66 -24.31 26.44
CA ARG A 9 30.24 -23.85 25.16
C ARG A 9 29.27 -24.09 24.00
N ALA A 10 28.65 -25.26 23.90
CA ALA A 10 27.67 -25.58 22.88
C ALA A 10 26.43 -24.66 22.94
N GLY A 11 25.93 -24.37 24.15
CA GLY A 11 24.84 -23.42 24.36
C GLY A 11 25.20 -21.98 23.96
N GLY A 12 26.44 -21.55 24.15
CA GLY A 12 26.95 -20.24 23.74
C GLY A 12 27.04 -20.10 22.21
N ILE A 13 27.51 -21.17 21.52
CA ILE A 13 27.60 -21.19 20.05
C ILE A 13 26.20 -21.18 19.43
N ALA A 14 25.26 -21.99 19.94
CA ALA A 14 23.90 -22.06 19.45
C ALA A 14 23.17 -20.69 19.62
N LYS A 15 23.32 -19.98 20.74
CA LYS A 15 22.79 -18.65 20.94
C LYS A 15 23.37 -17.64 19.96
N ARG A 16 24.68 -17.63 19.74
CA ARG A 16 25.31 -16.71 18.76
C ARG A 16 24.84 -17.00 17.35
N ALA A 17 24.74 -18.26 16.94
CA ALA A 17 24.22 -18.66 15.63
C ALA A 17 22.75 -18.20 15.43
N ALA A 18 21.89 -18.38 16.45
CA ALA A 18 20.50 -17.93 16.42
C ALA A 18 20.41 -16.41 16.32
N THR A 19 21.23 -15.66 17.08
CA THR A 19 21.28 -14.20 17.01
C THR A 19 21.74 -13.72 15.62
N SER A 20 22.80 -14.33 15.06
CA SER A 20 23.29 -14.00 13.73
C SER A 20 22.25 -14.27 12.65
N LEU A 21 21.54 -15.40 12.73
CA LEU A 21 20.45 -15.73 11.81
C LEU A 21 19.30 -14.73 11.92
N ALA A 22 18.89 -14.36 13.13
CA ALA A 22 17.85 -13.37 13.35
C ALA A 22 18.24 -11.99 12.79
N MET A 23 19.50 -11.57 12.97
CA MET A 23 20.01 -10.34 12.37
C MET A 23 20.02 -10.39 10.84
N LEU A 24 20.45 -11.49 10.24
CA LEU A 24 20.43 -11.66 8.78
C LEU A 24 19.01 -11.62 8.23
N LEU A 25 18.06 -12.28 8.86
CA LEU A 25 16.64 -12.22 8.49
C LEU A 25 16.08 -10.80 8.63
N GLY A 26 16.42 -10.10 9.71
CA GLY A 26 16.04 -8.71 9.93
C GLY A 26 16.59 -7.78 8.84
N LEU A 27 17.86 -7.93 8.49
CA LEU A 27 18.51 -7.18 7.41
C LEU A 27 17.87 -7.50 6.04
N LEU A 28 17.55 -8.75 5.77
CA LEU A 28 16.86 -9.15 4.54
C LEU A 28 15.48 -8.52 4.43
N LEU A 29 14.69 -8.58 5.50
CA LEU A 29 13.36 -7.95 5.54
C LEU A 29 13.45 -6.44 5.37
N LEU A 30 14.41 -5.78 6.04
CA LEU A 30 14.66 -4.36 5.89
C LEU A 30 15.07 -4.03 4.44
N SER A 31 15.96 -4.82 3.85
CA SER A 31 16.40 -4.63 2.47
C SER A 31 15.23 -4.74 1.48
N THR A 32 14.33 -5.72 1.64
CA THR A 32 13.16 -5.85 0.77
C THR A 32 12.14 -4.72 0.97
N THR A 33 12.16 -4.04 2.12
CA THR A 33 11.36 -2.84 2.35
C THR A 33 11.87 -1.67 1.52
N PHE A 34 13.19 -1.46 1.44
CA PHE A 34 13.79 -0.36 0.69
C PHE A 34 14.06 -0.68 -0.79
N ALA A 35 14.24 -1.95 -1.11
CA ALA A 35 14.49 -2.44 -2.46
C ALA A 35 13.62 -3.68 -2.76
N PRO A 36 12.31 -3.50 -3.02
CA PRO A 36 11.41 -4.60 -3.31
C PRO A 36 11.84 -5.43 -4.53
N GLU A 37 12.69 -4.88 -5.40
CA GLU A 37 13.29 -5.58 -6.54
C GLU A 37 14.07 -6.82 -6.13
N LEU A 38 14.61 -6.85 -4.91
CA LEU A 38 15.34 -8.02 -4.36
C LEU A 38 14.47 -9.27 -4.22
N LEU A 39 13.14 -9.13 -4.30
CA LEU A 39 12.21 -10.25 -4.34
C LEU A 39 12.16 -10.97 -5.70
N ALA A 40 13.04 -10.60 -6.64
CA ALA A 40 13.24 -11.27 -7.93
C ALA A 40 11.94 -11.38 -8.77
N TRP A 41 11.41 -10.25 -9.22
CA TRP A 41 10.21 -10.17 -10.05
C TRP A 41 10.51 -10.63 -11.49
N PRO A 42 9.82 -11.65 -12.01
CA PRO A 42 10.16 -12.26 -13.31
C PRO A 42 9.78 -11.38 -14.51
N HIS A 43 8.83 -10.47 -14.34
CA HIS A 43 8.36 -9.61 -15.42
C HIS A 43 8.54 -8.13 -15.06
N LYS A 44 8.97 -7.34 -16.07
CA LYS A 44 9.20 -5.91 -15.92
C LYS A 44 8.84 -5.19 -17.21
N VAL A 45 8.16 -4.04 -17.07
CA VAL A 45 7.90 -3.13 -18.19
C VAL A 45 8.06 -1.69 -17.71
N GLN A 46 8.55 -0.81 -18.58
CA GLN A 46 8.62 0.62 -18.32
C GLN A 46 7.61 1.36 -19.18
N ARG A 47 6.91 2.32 -18.59
CA ARG A 47 5.95 3.22 -19.21
C ARG A 47 6.18 4.64 -18.70
N GLY A 48 6.84 5.47 -19.51
CA GLY A 48 7.26 6.81 -19.09
C GLY A 48 8.04 6.78 -17.77
N ASN A 49 7.55 7.49 -16.77
CA ASN A 49 8.14 7.57 -15.43
C ASN A 49 7.78 6.39 -14.50
N THR A 50 7.02 5.40 -14.99
CA THR A 50 6.56 4.25 -14.21
C THR A 50 7.28 2.98 -14.65
N VAL A 51 7.84 2.25 -13.68
CA VAL A 51 8.34 0.88 -13.88
C VAL A 51 7.40 -0.06 -13.16
N VAL A 52 6.84 -1.02 -13.90
CA VAL A 52 5.97 -2.07 -13.37
C VAL A 52 6.73 -3.38 -13.32
N TYR A 53 6.75 -3.99 -12.15
CA TYR A 53 7.26 -5.34 -11.89
C TYR A 53 6.07 -6.26 -11.57
N ALA A 54 6.08 -7.50 -12.02
CA ALA A 54 4.99 -8.43 -11.77
C ALA A 54 5.46 -9.88 -11.62
N GLU A 55 4.67 -10.68 -10.90
CA GLU A 55 4.85 -12.13 -10.80
C GLU A 55 4.36 -12.86 -12.04
N ARG A 56 3.40 -12.29 -12.76
CA ARG A 56 2.83 -12.83 -14.01
C ARG A 56 3.19 -11.94 -15.20
N PRO A 57 3.13 -12.46 -16.44
CA PRO A 57 3.27 -11.63 -17.62
C PRO A 57 2.36 -10.40 -17.58
N ILE A 58 2.90 -9.24 -17.93
CA ILE A 58 2.19 -7.96 -17.87
C ILE A 58 1.46 -7.75 -19.20
N PRO A 59 0.12 -7.82 -19.23
CA PRO A 59 -0.64 -7.64 -20.47
C PRO A 59 -0.67 -6.17 -20.90
N ALA A 60 -0.99 -5.90 -22.17
CA ALA A 60 -1.05 -4.54 -22.75
C ALA A 60 -2.05 -3.62 -22.02
N GLN A 61 -3.08 -4.19 -21.38
CA GLN A 61 -4.07 -3.47 -20.57
C GLN A 61 -3.45 -2.64 -19.43
N ILE A 62 -2.19 -2.90 -19.07
CA ILE A 62 -1.48 -2.09 -18.08
C ILE A 62 -1.46 -0.61 -18.47
N ASP A 63 -1.41 -0.28 -19.75
CA ASP A 63 -1.42 1.09 -20.23
C ASP A 63 -2.75 1.79 -19.91
N LEU A 64 -3.88 1.08 -20.01
CA LEU A 64 -5.20 1.59 -19.63
C LEU A 64 -5.34 1.77 -18.11
N VAL A 65 -4.82 0.82 -17.33
CA VAL A 65 -4.80 0.88 -15.86
C VAL A 65 -4.02 2.11 -15.40
N LEU A 66 -2.80 2.30 -15.92
CA LEU A 66 -1.96 3.45 -15.56
C LEU A 66 -2.59 4.77 -16.00
N ALA A 67 -3.13 4.84 -17.23
CA ALA A 67 -3.81 6.05 -17.72
C ALA A 67 -5.04 6.40 -16.88
N ARG A 68 -5.79 5.41 -16.37
CA ARG A 68 -6.92 5.65 -15.46
C ARG A 68 -6.43 6.16 -14.09
N ALA A 69 -5.40 5.56 -13.52
CA ALA A 69 -4.80 6.03 -12.28
C ALA A 69 -4.31 7.48 -12.41
N ASP A 70 -3.66 7.82 -13.52
CA ASP A 70 -3.17 9.17 -13.80
C ASP A 70 -4.33 10.19 -13.94
N ARG A 71 -5.45 9.82 -14.54
CA ARG A 71 -6.63 10.68 -14.58
C ARG A 71 -7.24 10.94 -13.21
N LEU A 72 -7.24 9.94 -12.32
CA LEU A 72 -7.69 10.11 -10.95
C LEU A 72 -6.77 11.07 -10.18
N LEU A 73 -5.46 10.89 -10.29
CA LEU A 73 -4.46 11.76 -9.65
C LEU A 73 -4.53 13.19 -10.14
N ALA A 74 -4.81 13.40 -11.44
CA ALA A 74 -4.93 14.73 -12.04
C ALA A 74 -6.01 15.62 -11.40
N GLN A 75 -6.94 15.05 -10.63
CA GLN A 75 -7.95 15.79 -9.90
C GLN A 75 -7.45 16.32 -8.56
N SER A 76 -6.28 15.87 -8.12
CA SER A 76 -5.62 16.33 -6.91
C SER A 76 -4.68 17.49 -7.20
N PRO A 77 -4.72 18.60 -6.46
CA PRO A 77 -3.74 19.67 -6.59
C PRO A 77 -2.33 19.24 -6.14
N LEU A 78 -2.19 18.06 -5.56
CA LEU A 78 -0.89 17.48 -5.18
C LEU A 78 -0.27 16.65 -6.31
N ASP A 79 -0.95 16.46 -7.47
CA ASP A 79 -0.43 15.64 -8.57
C ASP A 79 0.94 16.13 -9.05
N ASP A 80 1.87 15.18 -9.18
CA ASP A 80 3.22 15.42 -9.68
C ASP A 80 3.53 14.47 -10.84
N ARG A 81 3.40 14.98 -12.06
CA ARG A 81 3.65 14.25 -13.30
C ARG A 81 5.12 13.86 -13.49
N THR A 82 6.03 14.43 -12.72
CA THR A 82 7.47 14.11 -12.77
C THR A 82 7.83 12.94 -11.85
N LEU A 83 6.91 12.52 -10.98
CA LEU A 83 7.10 11.44 -10.03
C LEU A 83 7.52 10.14 -10.73
N LYS A 84 8.71 9.65 -10.42
CA LYS A 84 9.19 8.32 -10.85
C LYS A 84 8.59 7.28 -9.92
N ARG A 85 7.87 6.31 -10.48
CA ARG A 85 7.07 5.33 -9.73
C ARG A 85 7.54 3.91 -10.00
N ARG A 86 7.58 3.08 -8.97
CA ARG A 86 7.82 1.64 -9.07
C ARG A 86 6.62 0.91 -8.51
N ILE A 87 5.98 0.12 -9.34
CA ILE A 87 4.76 -0.62 -9.05
C ILE A 87 5.07 -2.10 -9.09
N PHE A 88 4.73 -2.82 -8.03
CA PHE A 88 4.99 -4.25 -7.89
C PHE A 88 3.65 -4.98 -7.75
N LEU A 89 3.34 -5.82 -8.73
CA LEU A 89 2.08 -6.56 -8.84
C LEU A 89 2.28 -8.02 -8.45
N SER A 90 1.74 -8.40 -7.30
CA SER A 90 1.83 -9.78 -6.82
C SER A 90 0.55 -10.58 -7.13
N ASP A 91 0.65 -11.90 -7.00
CA ASP A 91 -0.49 -12.83 -7.00
C ASP A 91 -1.01 -13.16 -5.58
N GLY A 92 -0.49 -12.45 -4.56
CA GLY A 92 -0.83 -12.68 -3.15
C GLY A 92 -0.04 -13.83 -2.51
N GLY A 93 0.98 -14.33 -3.19
CA GLY A 93 1.84 -15.41 -2.74
C GLY A 93 2.90 -14.99 -1.71
N TRP A 94 4.03 -15.68 -1.72
CA TRP A 94 5.08 -15.48 -0.72
C TRP A 94 5.72 -14.08 -0.78
N ARG A 95 5.87 -13.50 -1.98
CA ARG A 95 6.43 -12.14 -2.13
C ARG A 95 5.58 -11.11 -1.41
N TRP A 96 4.25 -11.19 -1.58
CA TRP A 96 3.32 -10.35 -0.86
C TRP A 96 3.43 -10.55 0.65
N ARG A 97 3.43 -11.81 1.13
CA ARG A 97 3.51 -12.12 2.56
C ARG A 97 4.80 -11.60 3.20
N VAL A 98 5.94 -11.77 2.54
CA VAL A 98 7.24 -11.24 2.99
C VAL A 98 7.22 -9.71 3.00
N ALA A 99 6.67 -9.08 1.96
CA ALA A 99 6.62 -7.64 1.86
C ALA A 99 5.59 -7.00 2.81
N ALA A 100 4.42 -7.60 2.98
CA ALA A 100 3.32 -7.04 3.76
C ALA A 100 3.43 -7.31 5.26
N LEU A 101 4.09 -8.40 5.66
CA LEU A 101 4.22 -8.83 7.07
C LEU A 101 2.86 -8.79 7.79
N THR A 102 2.70 -7.87 8.75
CA THR A 102 1.46 -7.70 9.53
C THR A 102 0.31 -7.08 8.74
N SER A 103 0.58 -6.51 7.56
CA SER A 103 -0.40 -5.84 6.68
C SER A 103 -0.88 -6.71 5.52
N ALA A 104 -0.80 -8.05 5.64
CA ALA A 104 -1.13 -8.99 4.56
C ALA A 104 -2.58 -8.85 4.03
N GLY A 105 -3.51 -8.32 4.83
CA GLY A 105 -4.89 -8.02 4.44
C GLY A 105 -5.10 -6.67 3.74
N ALA A 106 -4.06 -5.92 3.43
CA ALA A 106 -4.14 -4.70 2.64
C ALA A 106 -4.27 -5.00 1.14
N PHE A 107 -4.77 -4.06 0.36
CA PHE A 107 -4.79 -4.11 -1.10
C PHE A 107 -3.44 -3.73 -1.70
N GLY A 108 -2.84 -2.67 -1.16
CA GLY A 108 -1.55 -2.15 -1.54
C GLY A 108 -0.78 -1.66 -0.32
N LEU A 109 0.49 -1.36 -0.52
CA LEU A 109 1.38 -0.83 0.49
C LEU A 109 2.42 0.07 -0.17
N ARG A 110 2.43 1.35 0.16
CA ARG A 110 3.55 2.18 -0.19
C ARG A 110 4.79 1.85 0.66
N ARG A 111 5.96 2.07 0.11
CA ARG A 111 7.23 1.97 0.86
C ARG A 111 7.65 3.33 1.41
N PRO A 112 7.88 3.46 2.73
CA PRO A 112 8.38 4.70 3.32
C PRO A 112 9.67 5.16 2.65
N PHE A 113 9.82 6.48 2.43
CA PHE A 113 10.98 7.10 1.81
C PHE A 113 11.31 6.60 0.39
N ARG A 114 10.38 5.91 -0.26
CA ARG A 114 10.55 5.35 -1.61
C ARG A 114 9.29 5.56 -2.44
N ASP A 115 9.48 5.83 -3.74
CA ASP A 115 8.38 5.94 -4.69
C ASP A 115 8.04 4.54 -5.24
N ALA A 116 7.74 3.63 -4.32
CA ALA A 116 7.47 2.22 -4.60
C ALA A 116 6.21 1.75 -3.89
N ILE A 117 5.37 1.05 -4.63
CA ILE A 117 4.08 0.54 -4.18
C ILE A 117 3.98 -0.94 -4.54
N LEU A 118 3.56 -1.76 -3.58
CA LEU A 118 3.30 -3.18 -3.80
C LEU A 118 1.81 -3.44 -3.69
N PHE A 119 1.29 -4.28 -4.56
CA PHE A 119 -0.11 -4.68 -4.58
C PHE A 119 -0.28 -6.16 -4.29
N ASN A 120 -1.36 -6.48 -3.60
CA ASN A 120 -1.81 -7.84 -3.34
C ASN A 120 -2.25 -8.51 -4.65
N ARG A 121 -3.13 -9.46 -4.63
CA ARG A 121 -3.61 -10.23 -5.80
C ARG A 121 -4.11 -9.31 -6.91
N SER A 122 -3.23 -9.02 -7.87
CA SER A 122 -3.46 -8.06 -8.95
C SER A 122 -3.82 -8.78 -10.25
N ASP A 123 -4.90 -8.32 -10.89
CA ASP A 123 -5.33 -8.73 -12.21
C ASP A 123 -5.41 -7.49 -13.11
N VAL A 124 -4.39 -7.32 -13.94
CA VAL A 124 -4.27 -6.17 -14.85
C VAL A 124 -5.37 -6.19 -15.92
N SER A 125 -5.71 -7.37 -16.44
CA SER A 125 -6.70 -7.51 -17.51
C SER A 125 -8.10 -7.11 -17.06
N ALA A 126 -8.43 -7.38 -15.80
CA ALA A 126 -9.70 -7.02 -15.17
C ALA A 126 -9.68 -5.68 -14.43
N ASP A 127 -8.57 -4.93 -14.46
CA ASP A 127 -8.35 -3.74 -13.63
C ASP A 127 -8.76 -3.99 -12.17
N ARG A 128 -8.28 -5.07 -11.55
CA ARG A 128 -8.73 -5.53 -10.25
C ARG A 128 -7.59 -5.88 -9.31
N VAL A 129 -7.76 -5.55 -8.03
CA VAL A 129 -6.93 -6.04 -6.92
C VAL A 129 -7.84 -6.58 -5.82
N THR A 130 -7.40 -7.68 -5.18
CA THR A 130 -8.16 -8.30 -4.09
C THR A 130 -7.27 -8.57 -2.88
N ASN A 131 -7.86 -8.49 -1.69
CA ASN A 131 -7.17 -8.79 -0.43
C ASN A 131 -7.69 -10.08 0.25
N GLY A 132 -8.65 -10.78 -0.39
CA GLY A 132 -9.21 -12.04 0.08
C GLY A 132 -10.32 -11.92 1.10
N ARG A 133 -10.80 -10.72 1.45
CA ARG A 133 -11.97 -10.54 2.31
C ARG A 133 -13.26 -10.72 1.52
N GLU A 134 -14.29 -11.24 2.14
CA GLU A 134 -15.61 -11.44 1.53
C GLU A 134 -16.31 -10.08 1.30
N VAL A 135 -16.37 -9.25 2.32
CA VAL A 135 -16.94 -7.89 2.25
C VAL A 135 -15.82 -6.87 2.15
N GLY A 136 -15.91 -5.97 1.18
CA GLY A 136 -14.90 -4.94 0.97
C GLY A 136 -13.53 -5.48 0.54
N GLY A 137 -13.50 -6.67 -0.08
CA GLY A 137 -12.27 -7.37 -0.48
C GLY A 137 -11.84 -7.16 -1.93
N VAL A 138 -12.52 -6.30 -2.68
CA VAL A 138 -12.25 -6.03 -4.10
C VAL A 138 -12.21 -4.53 -4.36
N ARG A 139 -11.19 -4.07 -5.10
CA ARG A 139 -11.05 -2.70 -5.60
C ARG A 139 -10.57 -2.72 -7.05
N THR A 140 -10.67 -1.57 -7.74
CA THR A 140 -9.98 -1.42 -9.02
C THR A 140 -8.47 -1.30 -8.78
N LEU A 141 -7.66 -1.90 -9.65
CA LEU A 141 -6.20 -1.79 -9.57
C LEU A 141 -5.79 -0.32 -9.84
N SER A 142 -6.39 0.31 -10.83
CA SER A 142 -6.14 1.71 -11.17
C SER A 142 -6.48 2.67 -10.01
N GLY A 143 -7.63 2.49 -9.36
CA GLY A 143 -8.02 3.28 -8.18
C GLY A 143 -7.09 3.04 -7.00
N THR A 144 -6.69 1.78 -6.77
CA THR A 144 -5.76 1.47 -5.68
C THR A 144 -4.35 2.04 -5.98
N ILE A 145 -3.91 2.06 -7.24
CA ILE A 145 -2.67 2.75 -7.64
C ILE A 145 -2.78 4.25 -7.31
N ALA A 146 -3.88 4.91 -7.66
CA ALA A 146 -4.09 6.31 -7.36
C ALA A 146 -4.12 6.57 -5.84
N HIS A 147 -4.75 5.69 -5.06
CA HIS A 147 -4.79 5.74 -3.59
C HIS A 147 -3.38 5.71 -2.99
N GLU A 148 -2.58 4.71 -3.34
CA GLU A 148 -1.24 4.55 -2.79
C GLU A 148 -0.29 5.67 -3.24
N LEU A 149 -0.41 6.15 -4.49
CA LEU A 149 0.35 7.30 -4.96
C LEU A 149 -0.06 8.59 -4.23
N THR A 150 -1.32 8.75 -3.86
CA THR A 150 -1.77 9.89 -3.06
C THR A 150 -1.05 9.94 -1.71
N HIS A 151 -0.82 8.81 -1.05
CA HIS A 151 0.00 8.77 0.17
C HIS A 151 1.44 9.23 -0.08
N ILE A 152 2.04 8.90 -1.22
CA ILE A 152 3.39 9.38 -1.59
C ILE A 152 3.37 10.89 -1.80
N LEU A 153 2.37 11.42 -2.52
CA LEU A 153 2.23 12.85 -2.80
C LEU A 153 2.01 13.66 -1.52
N VAL A 154 1.17 13.18 -0.61
CA VAL A 154 0.97 13.80 0.71
C VAL A 154 2.27 13.79 1.52
N ALA A 155 3.01 12.67 1.52
CA ALA A 155 4.29 12.58 2.22
C ALA A 155 5.36 13.51 1.62
N ARG A 156 5.38 13.70 0.29
CA ARG A 156 6.25 14.69 -0.38
C ARG A 156 5.88 16.13 -0.02
N ARG A 157 4.57 16.41 0.12
CA ARG A 157 4.09 17.76 0.45
C ARG A 157 4.29 18.15 1.91
N LEU A 158 4.05 17.23 2.85
CA LEU A 158 4.08 17.49 4.29
C LEU A 158 5.36 17.00 4.98
N GLY A 159 6.10 16.11 4.35
CA GLY A 159 7.15 15.29 4.96
C GLY A 159 6.61 13.96 5.51
N GLU A 160 7.45 12.92 5.49
CA GLU A 160 7.06 11.55 5.88
C GLU A 160 6.51 11.46 7.30
N ILE A 161 7.11 12.17 8.25
CA ILE A 161 6.69 12.13 9.65
C ILE A 161 5.32 12.76 9.82
N GLN A 162 5.10 13.98 9.29
CA GLN A 162 3.82 14.66 9.38
C GLN A 162 2.71 13.89 8.66
N ALA A 163 2.98 13.39 7.47
CA ALA A 163 2.02 12.58 6.74
C ALA A 163 1.59 11.34 7.54
N ARG A 164 2.51 10.70 8.27
CA ARG A 164 2.20 9.53 9.09
C ARG A 164 1.43 9.87 10.38
N LEU A 165 1.56 11.08 10.88
CA LEU A 165 0.86 11.56 12.08
C LEU A 165 -0.54 12.12 11.79
N LEU A 166 -0.91 12.27 10.52
CA LEU A 166 -2.27 12.68 10.17
C LEU A 166 -3.31 11.69 10.74
N PRO A 167 -4.47 12.16 11.16
CA PRO A 167 -5.58 11.28 11.53
C PRO A 167 -5.96 10.34 10.36
N THR A 168 -6.33 9.11 10.66
CA THR A 168 -6.69 8.09 9.64
C THR A 168 -7.72 8.60 8.63
N TRP A 169 -8.73 9.36 9.07
CA TRP A 169 -9.73 9.90 8.16
C TRP A 169 -9.17 10.88 7.12
N LYS A 170 -8.07 11.60 7.44
CA LYS A 170 -7.37 12.46 6.47
C LYS A 170 -6.47 11.63 5.56
N GLN A 171 -5.68 10.71 6.13
CA GLN A 171 -4.77 9.88 5.35
C GLN A 171 -5.54 9.04 4.34
N GLU A 172 -6.39 8.14 4.84
CA GLU A 172 -7.11 7.16 4.04
C GLU A 172 -8.29 7.79 3.30
N GLY A 173 -8.99 8.72 3.96
CA GLY A 173 -10.13 9.41 3.36
C GLY A 173 -9.72 10.26 2.17
N TYR A 174 -8.58 10.95 2.22
CA TYR A 174 -8.11 11.73 1.07
C TYR A 174 -7.61 10.83 -0.06
N ALA A 175 -6.90 9.75 0.26
CA ALA A 175 -6.49 8.78 -0.74
C ALA A 175 -7.69 8.11 -1.44
N ASP A 176 -8.74 7.72 -0.69
CA ASP A 176 -9.98 7.20 -1.25
C ASP A 176 -10.79 8.26 -2.01
N HIS A 177 -10.71 9.54 -1.60
CA HIS A 177 -11.33 10.66 -2.32
C HIS A 177 -10.70 10.85 -3.70
N VAL A 178 -9.38 10.86 -3.79
CA VAL A 178 -8.64 10.95 -5.07
C VAL A 178 -8.88 9.71 -5.92
N ALA A 179 -8.86 8.51 -5.32
CA ALA A 179 -9.16 7.25 -6.02
C ALA A 179 -10.60 7.14 -6.51
N GLN A 180 -11.52 8.00 -6.03
CA GLN A 180 -12.96 7.98 -6.30
C GLN A 180 -13.63 6.64 -5.94
N GLU A 181 -12.99 5.84 -5.12
CA GLU A 181 -13.55 4.59 -4.62
C GLU A 181 -13.16 4.36 -3.17
N SER A 182 -13.85 3.42 -2.51
CA SER A 182 -13.48 2.88 -1.22
C SER A 182 -13.61 1.37 -1.24
N SER A 183 -13.12 0.69 -0.22
CA SER A 183 -13.27 -0.77 -0.09
C SER A 183 -14.73 -1.22 -0.06
N LEU A 184 -15.62 -0.37 0.47
CA LEU A 184 -17.06 -0.63 0.52
C LEU A 184 -17.79 0.11 -0.60
N SER A 185 -18.73 -0.57 -1.24
CA SER A 185 -19.78 0.11 -2.02
C SER A 185 -20.75 0.84 -1.08
N ARG A 186 -21.52 1.79 -1.63
CA ARG A 186 -22.58 2.50 -0.87
C ARG A 186 -23.61 1.54 -0.26
N ALA A 187 -23.96 0.49 -0.97
CA ALA A 187 -24.90 -0.53 -0.49
C ALA A 187 -24.32 -1.31 0.69
N GLN A 188 -23.07 -1.78 0.58
CA GLN A 188 -22.37 -2.48 1.66
C GLN A 188 -22.23 -1.59 2.90
N TYR A 189 -21.82 -0.32 2.72
CA TYR A 189 -21.72 0.65 3.82
C TYR A 189 -23.06 0.79 4.56
N ARG A 190 -24.15 1.01 3.82
CA ARG A 190 -25.49 1.14 4.42
C ARG A 190 -25.92 -0.12 5.16
N ALA A 191 -25.69 -1.30 4.59
CA ALA A 191 -26.03 -2.57 5.21
C ALA A 191 -25.27 -2.79 6.53
N LEU A 192 -23.94 -2.52 6.53
CA LEU A 192 -23.11 -2.62 7.74
C LEU A 192 -23.56 -1.64 8.83
N LYS A 193 -23.87 -0.38 8.45
CA LYS A 193 -24.37 0.62 9.42
C LYS A 193 -25.75 0.22 10.00
N ALA A 194 -26.63 -0.29 9.17
CA ALA A 194 -27.97 -0.73 9.61
C ALA A 194 -27.92 -1.94 10.54
N SER A 195 -26.97 -2.87 10.32
CA SER A 195 -26.79 -4.05 11.18
C SER A 195 -26.03 -3.77 12.48
N GLY A 196 -25.43 -2.57 12.63
CA GLY A 196 -24.55 -2.27 13.77
C GLY A 196 -23.25 -3.06 13.78
N ALA A 197 -22.90 -3.73 12.67
CA ALA A 197 -21.68 -4.53 12.57
C ALA A 197 -20.44 -3.64 12.61
N ASP A 198 -19.46 -4.00 13.42
CA ASP A 198 -18.13 -3.43 13.38
C ASP A 198 -17.36 -4.04 12.20
N HIS A 199 -16.93 -3.19 11.26
CA HIS A 199 -16.19 -3.63 10.10
C HIS A 199 -15.01 -2.70 9.82
N PRO A 200 -13.79 -3.22 9.64
CA PRO A 200 -12.57 -2.41 9.52
C PRO A 200 -12.53 -1.46 8.30
N ALA A 201 -13.41 -1.63 7.33
CA ALA A 201 -13.52 -0.73 6.18
C ALA A 201 -14.47 0.47 6.42
N LEU A 202 -15.28 0.47 7.50
CA LEU A 202 -16.18 1.59 7.82
C LEU A 202 -15.43 2.92 8.01
N PRO A 203 -14.35 2.99 8.82
CA PRO A 203 -13.61 4.24 9.01
C PRO A 203 -13.03 4.82 7.71
N TYR A 204 -12.67 3.98 6.74
CA TYR A 204 -12.16 4.41 5.43
C TYR A 204 -13.27 5.07 4.60
N TYR A 205 -14.42 4.41 4.51
CA TYR A 205 -15.57 4.96 3.80
C TYR A 205 -16.05 6.28 4.42
N GLU A 206 -16.17 6.34 5.73
CA GLU A 206 -16.56 7.53 6.49
C GLU A 206 -15.50 8.65 6.36
N GLY A 207 -14.22 8.29 6.37
CA GLY A 207 -13.11 9.20 6.11
C GLY A 207 -13.23 9.89 4.76
N ARG A 208 -13.56 9.14 3.70
CA ARG A 208 -13.79 9.68 2.36
C ARG A 208 -14.94 10.70 2.33
N LEU A 209 -16.07 10.39 2.99
CA LEU A 209 -17.20 11.30 3.09
C LEU A 209 -16.83 12.59 3.83
N ARG A 210 -16.12 12.44 4.95
CA ARG A 210 -15.63 13.56 5.76
C ARG A 210 -14.66 14.46 4.99
N VAL A 211 -13.78 13.88 4.19
CA VAL A 211 -12.86 14.64 3.32
C VAL A 211 -13.64 15.42 2.27
N ALA A 212 -14.62 14.80 1.60
CA ALA A 212 -15.44 15.47 0.60
C ALA A 212 -16.15 16.68 1.22
N GLU A 213 -16.78 16.52 2.39
CA GLU A 213 -17.44 17.60 3.13
C GLU A 213 -16.45 18.71 3.56
N ALA A 214 -15.26 18.35 4.04
CA ALA A 214 -14.24 19.32 4.44
C ALA A 214 -13.74 20.15 3.25
N LEU A 215 -13.53 19.52 2.09
CA LEU A 215 -13.13 20.20 0.87
C LEU A 215 -14.24 21.10 0.32
N GLU A 216 -15.50 20.67 0.38
CA GLU A 216 -16.63 21.52 -0.01
C GLU A 216 -16.70 22.79 0.86
N ARG A 217 -16.55 22.66 2.18
CA ARG A 217 -16.59 23.79 3.13
C ARG A 217 -15.44 24.77 2.97
N ASN A 218 -14.24 24.30 2.57
CA ASN A 218 -13.04 25.14 2.47
C ASN A 218 -12.67 25.55 1.04
N GLY A 219 -13.60 25.39 0.08
CA GLY A 219 -13.39 25.78 -1.31
C GLY A 219 -12.38 24.91 -2.05
N GLY A 220 -12.22 23.63 -1.64
CA GLY A 220 -11.32 22.68 -2.28
C GLY A 220 -9.85 22.79 -1.84
N ASN A 221 -9.56 23.52 -0.76
CA ASN A 221 -8.19 23.71 -0.30
C ASN A 221 -7.68 22.46 0.44
N VAL A 222 -7.05 21.57 -0.32
CA VAL A 222 -6.48 20.30 0.19
C VAL A 222 -5.41 20.55 1.24
N GLU A 223 -4.54 21.53 1.03
CA GLU A 223 -3.42 21.78 1.94
C GLU A 223 -3.92 22.27 3.31
N ALA A 224 -4.89 23.17 3.34
CA ALA A 224 -5.54 23.58 4.58
C ALA A 224 -6.20 22.39 5.28
N MET A 225 -6.99 21.59 4.56
CA MET A 225 -7.66 20.40 5.11
C MET A 225 -6.65 19.40 5.74
N LEU A 226 -5.49 19.22 5.10
CA LEU A 226 -4.47 18.29 5.63
C LEU A 226 -3.76 18.84 6.88
N ARG A 227 -3.58 20.18 7.00
CA ARG A 227 -2.85 20.83 8.10
C ARG A 227 -3.70 21.16 9.33
N GLU A 228 -5.00 21.34 9.18
CA GLU A 228 -5.95 21.50 10.29
C GLU A 228 -6.04 20.24 11.19
#